data_51ad662154c3b441cbf959b1b3f32d65
#
_entry.id   51ad662154c3b441cbf959b1b3f32d65
#
_cell.length_a   1.000
_cell.length_b   1.000
_cell.length_c   1.000
_cell.angle_alpha   90.00
_cell.angle_beta   90.00
_cell.angle_gamma   90.00
#
_symmetry.space_group_name_H-M   'P 1'
#
loop_
_entity.id
_entity.type
_entity.pdbx_description
1 polymer ?
#
loop_
_entity_poly.entity_id
_entity_poly.type
_entity_poly.pdbx_seq_one_letter_code
_entity_poly.pdbx_strand_id
1 'polypeptide(L)'
;MRSMVKARRLSEELGLEPIDLPMGPWPVGDEVGFQLAIVMLRASQEKGRNSRDYVQFDSVRKLRSAFSTVHENSAVAAQDIDVFKGDMGQTFGVTNSNSDSHFFRKFCKGLEKRMGRLVIQNLGIGSEVVCLILDMLEEELGEDDLKASRKREITLLGAGFVYLYVAALRGNELFLTERRELCKRISQGEKHPLHPHTVLPLKGLFKGESGERNIIFCLTNKTQSGIPVRKWTERLVNLMIQEKKDSSVGPAFCDESGFALNSSYFDEHLHRMLGIIQTKFPELVDPGVQVTERFYIYRSFRRGSNTRAREMKVDSEVVDLNNRWRKVQMKSGGKPKVTMAALYLELTQVLGSQTEYSKAM
;
A
#
# COMPACT_ATOMS: atom_id res chain seq x y z
N MET A 1 -8.72 15.80 -0.96
CA MET A 1 -10.11 16.22 -1.27
C MET A 1 -11.15 15.71 -0.26
N ARG A 2 -11.37 14.38 -0.03
CA ARG A 2 -12.43 13.88 0.90
C ARG A 2 -12.35 14.45 2.32
N SER A 3 -11.16 14.60 2.90
CA SER A 3 -10.99 15.15 4.26
C SER A 3 -11.37 16.61 4.36
N MET A 4 -11.18 17.38 3.31
CA MET A 4 -11.56 18.80 3.29
C MET A 4 -13.06 18.98 3.11
N VAL A 5 -13.71 18.18 2.26
CA VAL A 5 -15.19 18.14 2.16
C VAL A 5 -15.80 17.82 3.52
N LYS A 6 -15.22 16.87 4.27
CA LYS A 6 -15.63 16.56 5.64
C LYS A 6 -15.45 17.75 6.58
N ALA A 7 -14.31 18.45 6.50
CA ALA A 7 -14.04 19.60 7.35
C ALA A 7 -15.05 20.72 7.09
N ARG A 8 -15.36 21.00 5.82
CA ARG A 8 -16.37 22.02 5.43
C ARG A 8 -17.75 21.67 6.02
N ARG A 9 -18.22 20.45 5.81
CA ARG A 9 -19.51 20.00 6.38
C ARG A 9 -19.55 20.20 7.89
N LEU A 10 -18.49 19.81 8.61
CA LEU A 10 -18.44 19.95 10.07
C LEU A 10 -18.38 21.42 10.51
N SER A 11 -17.75 22.30 9.75
CA SER A 11 -17.75 23.74 10.01
C SER A 11 -19.15 24.32 9.84
N GLU A 12 -19.86 23.98 8.78
CA GLU A 12 -21.25 24.36 8.53
C GLU A 12 -22.19 23.87 9.65
N GLU A 13 -22.06 22.60 10.07
CA GLU A 13 -22.83 22.04 11.19
C GLU A 13 -22.61 22.79 12.52
N LEU A 14 -21.45 23.38 12.70
CA LEU A 14 -21.06 24.12 13.91
C LEU A 14 -21.36 25.63 13.83
N GLY A 15 -21.92 26.11 12.69
CA GLY A 15 -22.16 27.53 12.48
C GLY A 15 -20.86 28.35 12.36
N LEU A 16 -19.74 27.71 12.04
CA LEU A 16 -18.48 28.38 11.78
C LEU A 16 -18.46 28.85 10.33
N GLU A 17 -17.80 29.98 10.06
CA GLU A 17 -17.58 30.39 8.68
C GLU A 17 -16.91 29.25 7.90
N PRO A 18 -17.43 28.94 6.70
CA PRO A 18 -16.86 27.85 5.92
C PRO A 18 -15.40 28.18 5.63
N ILE A 19 -14.52 27.23 5.98
CA ILE A 19 -13.16 27.28 5.53
C ILE A 19 -13.20 27.06 4.04
N ASP A 20 -13.21 28.16 3.25
CA ASP A 20 -13.35 28.11 1.80
C ASP A 20 -12.17 27.36 1.19
N LEU A 21 -12.49 26.29 0.51
CA LEU A 21 -11.63 25.54 -0.35
C LEU A 21 -12.06 25.75 -1.81
N PRO A 22 -11.12 25.94 -2.69
CA PRO A 22 -9.69 25.63 -2.68
C PRO A 22 -8.78 26.84 -2.56
N MET A 23 -9.24 27.93 -2.07
CA MET A 23 -8.67 29.24 -2.29
C MET A 23 -8.00 29.78 -1.02
N GLY A 24 -6.93 29.16 -0.55
CA GLY A 24 -6.03 29.93 0.32
C GLY A 24 -5.68 31.28 -0.35
N PRO A 25 -5.34 32.30 0.39
CA PRO A 25 -4.62 32.22 1.67
C PRO A 25 -5.54 32.32 2.88
N TRP A 26 -5.45 31.36 3.77
CA TRP A 26 -6.03 31.55 5.08
C TRP A 26 -5.14 32.50 5.90
N PRO A 27 -5.73 33.43 6.62
CA PRO A 27 -4.94 34.30 7.48
C PRO A 27 -4.10 33.45 8.46
N VAL A 28 -2.82 33.78 8.56
CA VAL A 28 -1.91 33.16 9.55
C VAL A 28 -2.32 33.71 10.91
N GLY A 29 -2.88 32.84 11.78
CA GLY A 29 -3.29 33.25 13.11
C GLY A 29 -3.84 32.08 13.92
N ASP A 30 -3.90 32.27 15.25
CA ASP A 30 -4.42 31.28 16.17
C ASP A 30 -5.90 30.94 15.91
N GLU A 31 -6.66 31.84 15.29
CA GLU A 31 -8.07 31.69 15.00
C GLU A 31 -8.37 30.48 14.08
N VAL A 32 -7.61 30.34 12.99
CA VAL A 32 -7.76 29.17 12.09
C VAL A 32 -7.34 27.90 12.81
N GLY A 33 -6.32 27.97 13.66
CA GLY A 33 -5.92 26.86 14.52
C GLY A 33 -7.02 26.43 15.49
N PHE A 34 -7.74 27.40 16.07
CA PHE A 34 -8.90 27.13 16.94
C PHE A 34 -10.06 26.50 16.16
N GLN A 35 -10.43 27.06 15.01
CA GLN A 35 -11.49 26.49 14.15
C GLN A 35 -11.15 25.04 13.75
N LEU A 36 -9.91 24.76 13.33
CA LEU A 36 -9.48 23.43 13.02
C LEU A 36 -9.55 22.50 14.23
N ALA A 37 -9.16 22.98 15.42
CA ALA A 37 -9.25 22.22 16.65
C ALA A 37 -10.71 21.85 17.00
N ILE A 38 -11.65 22.79 16.83
CA ILE A 38 -13.08 22.55 17.04
C ILE A 38 -13.62 21.52 16.04
N VAL A 39 -13.29 21.67 14.75
CA VAL A 39 -13.67 20.71 13.70
C VAL A 39 -13.11 19.31 13.99
N MET A 40 -11.86 19.22 14.44
CA MET A 40 -11.26 17.94 14.82
C MET A 40 -11.93 17.34 16.06
N LEU A 41 -12.26 18.16 17.04
CA LEU A 41 -12.98 17.72 18.25
C LEU A 41 -14.36 17.18 17.87
N ARG A 42 -15.11 17.90 17.02
CA ARG A 42 -16.41 17.42 16.52
C ARG A 42 -16.28 16.14 15.71
N ALA A 43 -15.26 16.05 14.83
CA ALA A 43 -14.96 14.83 14.08
C ALA A 43 -14.64 13.64 14.97
N SER A 44 -14.06 13.87 16.16
CA SER A 44 -13.76 12.81 17.13
C SER A 44 -14.99 12.20 17.80
N GLN A 45 -16.12 12.92 17.75
CA GLN A 45 -17.40 12.48 18.32
C GLN A 45 -18.29 11.73 17.32
N GLU A 46 -17.88 11.67 16.04
CA GLU A 46 -18.63 10.90 15.03
C GLU A 46 -18.53 9.39 15.29
N LYS A 47 -19.57 8.67 14.88
CA LYS A 47 -19.53 7.20 14.87
C LYS A 47 -18.48 6.68 13.91
N GLY A 48 -17.73 5.70 14.34
CA GLY A 48 -16.76 4.97 13.52
C GLY A 48 -17.45 4.15 12.42
N ARG A 49 -16.71 3.81 11.39
CA ARG A 49 -17.15 2.81 10.42
C ARG A 49 -17.01 1.41 11.04
N ASN A 50 -17.79 0.46 10.54
CA ASN A 50 -17.70 -0.95 10.93
C ASN A 50 -17.99 -1.18 12.41
N SER A 51 -19.21 -0.80 12.86
CA SER A 51 -19.71 -1.03 14.23
C SER A 51 -18.88 -0.46 15.39
N ARG A 52 -17.93 0.42 15.11
CA ARG A 52 -17.18 1.12 16.17
C ARG A 52 -17.96 2.30 16.71
N ASP A 53 -17.97 2.45 18.02
CA ASP A 53 -18.68 3.54 18.68
C ASP A 53 -18.14 4.92 18.27
N TYR A 54 -16.82 5.04 18.05
CA TYR A 54 -16.17 6.32 17.77
C TYR A 54 -15.10 6.22 16.67
N VAL A 55 -14.86 7.35 16.00
CA VAL A 55 -13.79 7.52 15.02
C VAL A 55 -12.43 7.44 15.72
N GLN A 56 -11.47 6.76 15.10
CA GLN A 56 -10.10 6.68 15.62
C GLN A 56 -9.32 7.99 15.40
N PHE A 57 -8.38 8.28 16.29
CA PHE A 57 -7.52 9.46 16.21
C PHE A 57 -6.82 9.61 14.86
N ASP A 58 -6.32 8.54 14.25
CA ASP A 58 -5.69 8.60 12.93
C ASP A 58 -6.61 9.12 11.81
N SER A 59 -7.93 8.88 11.92
CA SER A 59 -8.91 9.43 10.98
C SER A 59 -9.11 10.94 11.18
N VAL A 60 -9.10 11.39 12.43
CA VAL A 60 -9.18 12.82 12.77
C VAL A 60 -7.88 13.52 12.39
N ARG A 61 -6.72 12.90 12.61
CA ARG A 61 -5.40 13.43 12.22
C ARG A 61 -5.27 13.68 10.71
N LYS A 62 -6.00 12.94 9.87
CA LYS A 62 -6.04 13.19 8.42
C LYS A 62 -6.61 14.55 8.05
N LEU A 63 -7.47 15.14 8.89
CA LEU A 63 -7.93 16.51 8.69
C LEU A 63 -6.76 17.47 8.82
N ARG A 64 -5.94 17.35 9.87
CA ARG A 64 -4.70 18.15 10.03
C ARG A 64 -3.80 18.04 8.79
N SER A 65 -3.50 16.81 8.35
CA SER A 65 -2.63 16.61 7.18
C SER A 65 -3.21 17.24 5.92
N ALA A 66 -4.53 17.17 5.72
CA ALA A 66 -5.18 17.79 4.58
C ALA A 66 -5.06 19.32 4.61
N PHE A 67 -5.22 19.93 5.79
CA PHE A 67 -5.02 21.36 5.98
C PHE A 67 -3.58 21.78 5.71
N SER A 68 -2.59 21.08 6.29
CA SER A 68 -1.17 21.36 6.03
C SER A 68 -0.86 21.31 4.54
N THR A 69 -1.33 20.28 3.85
CA THR A 69 -1.09 20.12 2.39
C THR A 69 -1.69 21.26 1.59
N VAL A 70 -2.90 21.70 1.93
CA VAL A 70 -3.53 22.84 1.21
C VAL A 70 -2.80 24.12 1.49
N HIS A 71 -2.40 24.37 2.75
CA HIS A 71 -1.64 25.57 3.13
C HIS A 71 -0.26 25.61 2.44
N GLU A 72 0.49 24.49 2.47
CA GLU A 72 1.81 24.38 1.82
C GLU A 72 1.75 24.60 0.30
N ASN A 73 0.64 24.24 -0.34
CA ASN A 73 0.44 24.44 -1.79
C ASN A 73 -0.24 25.77 -2.13
N SER A 74 -0.54 26.62 -1.15
CA SER A 74 -1.11 27.95 -1.42
C SER A 74 -0.03 28.95 -1.82
N ALA A 75 -0.39 29.92 -2.66
CA ALA A 75 0.54 30.96 -3.13
C ALA A 75 1.16 31.82 -2.00
N VAL A 76 0.56 31.81 -0.80
CA VAL A 76 1.02 32.54 0.39
C VAL A 76 2.17 31.85 1.07
N ALA A 77 2.21 30.51 1.08
CA ALA A 77 3.35 29.79 1.63
C ALA A 77 4.67 30.13 0.90
N ALA A 78 4.59 30.49 -0.38
CA ALA A 78 5.74 30.92 -1.16
C ALA A 78 6.21 32.35 -0.83
N GLN A 79 5.34 33.22 -0.32
CA GLN A 79 5.67 34.61 0.02
C GLN A 79 6.22 34.76 1.44
N ASP A 80 5.80 33.91 2.38
CA ASP A 80 6.17 34.00 3.78
C ASP A 80 7.59 33.47 4.09
N ILE A 81 8.21 32.73 3.18
CA ILE A 81 9.57 32.18 3.38
C ILE A 81 10.64 33.27 3.37
N ASP A 82 10.38 34.44 2.75
CA ASP A 82 11.37 35.52 2.64
C ASP A 82 11.33 36.55 3.78
N VAL A 83 10.34 36.55 4.67
CA VAL A 83 10.11 37.63 5.64
C VAL A 83 10.89 37.47 6.95
N PHE A 84 11.45 36.30 7.24
CA PHE A 84 12.17 36.05 8.51
C PHE A 84 13.62 35.57 8.32
N LYS A 85 14.40 36.26 7.52
CA LYS A 85 15.86 36.27 7.68
C LYS A 85 16.22 37.31 8.77
N GLY A 86 16.22 36.86 10.01
CA GLY A 86 16.73 37.68 11.10
C GLY A 86 18.22 37.95 10.93
N ASP A 87 18.69 39.11 11.43
CA ASP A 87 20.04 39.67 11.33
C ASP A 87 21.20 38.78 11.83
N MET A 88 20.93 37.54 12.23
CA MET A 88 21.96 36.62 12.78
C MET A 88 22.08 35.31 11.99
N GLY A 89 21.64 35.22 10.77
CA GLY A 89 21.87 34.04 9.93
C GLY A 89 21.25 32.74 10.45
N GLN A 90 20.41 32.80 11.45
CA GLN A 90 19.64 31.65 11.92
C GLN A 90 18.34 31.58 11.15
N THR A 91 18.26 30.62 10.25
CA THR A 91 17.02 30.27 9.57
C THR A 91 16.11 29.63 10.61
N PHE A 92 15.24 30.39 11.23
CA PHE A 92 14.08 29.85 11.94
C PHE A 92 13.15 29.34 10.86
N GLY A 93 13.15 28.06 10.62
CA GLY A 93 12.15 27.38 9.83
C GLY A 93 10.80 27.48 10.54
N VAL A 94 10.17 28.64 10.47
CA VAL A 94 8.77 28.81 10.84
C VAL A 94 7.98 28.23 9.68
N THR A 95 7.60 26.98 9.79
CA THR A 95 6.51 26.46 8.98
C THR A 95 5.28 27.23 9.42
N ASN A 96 4.87 28.23 8.65
CA ASN A 96 3.73 29.09 8.92
C ASN A 96 2.37 28.37 8.78
N SER A 97 2.36 27.06 8.87
CA SER A 97 1.12 26.29 8.91
C SER A 97 0.46 26.46 10.27
N ASN A 98 -0.74 27.00 10.31
CA ASN A 98 -1.59 27.05 11.50
C ASN A 98 -1.73 25.72 12.21
N SER A 99 -1.54 24.62 11.49
CA SER A 99 -1.52 23.25 12.01
C SER A 99 -0.27 22.92 12.82
N ASP A 100 0.78 23.76 12.77
CA ASP A 100 2.05 23.59 13.49
C ASP A 100 2.26 24.58 14.64
N SER A 101 1.26 25.41 14.94
CA SER A 101 1.29 26.25 16.14
C SER A 101 1.49 25.43 17.40
N HIS A 102 2.12 26.02 18.42
CA HIS A 102 2.35 25.33 19.70
C HIS A 102 1.04 24.88 20.37
N PHE A 103 0.02 25.73 20.29
CA PHE A 103 -1.35 25.42 20.74
C PHE A 103 -1.88 24.18 20.04
N PHE A 104 -1.87 24.19 18.71
CA PHE A 104 -2.45 23.11 17.93
C PHE A 104 -1.73 21.76 18.14
N ARG A 105 -0.39 21.80 18.28
CA ARG A 105 0.39 20.58 18.65
C ARG A 105 0.00 20.02 20.01
N LYS A 106 -0.18 20.90 21.03
CA LYS A 106 -0.64 20.48 22.36
C LYS A 106 -2.07 19.93 22.32
N PHE A 107 -2.96 20.60 21.59
CA PHE A 107 -4.32 20.12 21.35
C PHE A 107 -4.34 18.72 20.73
N CYS A 108 -3.61 18.50 19.65
CA CYS A 108 -3.52 17.19 19.00
C CYS A 108 -3.00 16.09 19.94
N LYS A 109 -1.98 16.39 20.77
CA LYS A 109 -1.51 15.45 21.79
C LYS A 109 -2.56 15.14 22.86
N GLY A 110 -3.32 16.14 23.29
CA GLY A 110 -4.42 15.97 24.23
C GLY A 110 -5.55 15.12 23.63
N LEU A 111 -5.92 15.41 22.40
CA LEU A 111 -6.95 14.66 21.67
C LEU A 111 -6.54 13.20 21.45
N GLU A 112 -5.26 12.97 21.08
CA GLU A 112 -4.69 11.62 20.94
C GLU A 112 -4.75 10.83 22.24
N LYS A 113 -4.39 11.44 23.38
CA LYS A 113 -4.49 10.80 24.70
C LYS A 113 -5.94 10.47 25.06
N ARG A 114 -6.88 11.36 24.75
CA ARG A 114 -8.31 11.18 25.03
C ARG A 114 -8.93 10.07 24.18
N MET A 115 -8.62 10.05 22.89
CA MET A 115 -9.20 9.06 21.97
C MET A 115 -8.53 7.68 22.07
N GLY A 116 -7.30 7.64 22.60
CA GLY A 116 -6.47 6.45 22.61
C GLY A 116 -5.91 6.10 21.22
N ARG A 117 -4.85 5.34 21.20
CA ARG A 117 -4.27 4.74 20.00
C ARG A 117 -4.57 3.25 19.95
N LEU A 118 -5.80 2.89 19.71
CA LEU A 118 -6.09 1.52 19.30
C LEU A 118 -5.63 1.35 17.84
N VAL A 119 -4.35 1.08 17.66
CA VAL A 119 -3.85 0.64 16.37
C VAL A 119 -4.25 -0.81 16.21
N ILE A 120 -5.38 -1.07 15.56
CA ILE A 120 -5.70 -2.43 15.12
C ILE A 120 -4.66 -2.78 14.05
N GLN A 121 -3.70 -3.58 14.45
CA GLN A 121 -2.68 -4.05 13.53
C GLN A 121 -3.27 -5.16 12.66
N ASN A 122 -3.12 -5.04 11.34
CA ASN A 122 -3.44 -6.14 10.44
C ASN A 122 -2.59 -7.36 10.82
N LEU A 123 -3.19 -8.53 10.81
CA LEU A 123 -2.48 -9.80 11.01
C LEU A 123 -1.75 -10.21 9.72
N GLY A 124 -0.69 -10.97 9.85
CA GLY A 124 0.00 -11.59 8.73
C GLY A 124 -0.76 -12.84 8.26
N ILE A 125 -0.75 -13.10 6.97
CA ILE A 125 -1.28 -14.33 6.37
C ILE A 125 -0.11 -15.28 6.18
N GLY A 126 -0.14 -16.45 6.81
CA GLY A 126 0.90 -17.47 6.69
C GLY A 126 0.89 -18.17 5.33
N SER A 127 2.00 -18.83 4.98
CA SER A 127 2.12 -19.60 3.73
C SER A 127 1.08 -20.70 3.61
N GLU A 128 0.75 -21.37 4.69
CA GLU A 128 -0.24 -22.44 4.73
C GLU A 128 -1.64 -21.92 4.36
N VAL A 129 -2.01 -20.76 4.91
CA VAL A 129 -3.29 -20.10 4.56
C VAL A 129 -3.30 -19.68 3.10
N VAL A 130 -2.17 -19.17 2.56
CA VAL A 130 -2.07 -18.85 1.12
C VAL A 130 -2.24 -20.09 0.27
N CYS A 131 -1.59 -21.21 0.61
CA CYS A 131 -1.77 -22.47 -0.11
C CYS A 131 -3.23 -22.92 -0.09
N LEU A 132 -3.91 -22.92 1.05
CA LEU A 132 -5.32 -23.26 1.14
C LEU A 132 -6.22 -22.36 0.30
N ILE A 133 -5.96 -21.05 0.28
CA ILE A 133 -6.68 -20.13 -0.61
C ILE A 133 -6.49 -20.53 -2.08
N LEU A 134 -5.26 -20.85 -2.48
CA LEU A 134 -4.95 -21.23 -3.85
C LEU A 134 -5.57 -22.59 -4.22
N ASP A 135 -5.56 -23.55 -3.29
CA ASP A 135 -6.20 -24.86 -3.49
C ASP A 135 -7.71 -24.72 -3.67
N MET A 136 -8.38 -23.89 -2.85
CA MET A 136 -9.81 -23.58 -3.02
C MET A 136 -10.10 -22.96 -4.41
N LEU A 137 -9.23 -22.07 -4.89
CA LEU A 137 -9.38 -21.46 -6.21
C LEU A 137 -9.11 -22.48 -7.34
N GLU A 138 -8.19 -23.41 -7.14
CA GLU A 138 -7.90 -24.50 -8.08
C GLU A 138 -9.07 -25.48 -8.16
N GLU A 139 -9.65 -25.88 -7.03
CA GLU A 139 -10.82 -26.74 -6.96
C GLU A 139 -11.98 -26.13 -7.74
N GLU A 140 -12.28 -24.84 -7.49
CA GLU A 140 -13.33 -24.12 -8.18
C GLU A 140 -13.06 -24.02 -9.71
N LEU A 141 -11.79 -23.80 -10.13
CA LEU A 141 -11.42 -23.80 -11.55
C LEU A 141 -11.61 -25.16 -12.25
N GLY A 142 -11.60 -26.25 -11.49
CA GLY A 142 -11.82 -27.62 -11.97
C GLY A 142 -13.28 -27.95 -12.23
N GLU A 143 -14.23 -27.09 -11.88
CA GLU A 143 -15.65 -27.32 -12.13
C GLU A 143 -15.96 -27.16 -13.63
N ASP A 144 -16.62 -28.16 -14.21
CA ASP A 144 -16.90 -28.23 -15.66
C ASP A 144 -17.82 -27.09 -16.14
N ASP A 145 -18.82 -26.72 -15.34
CA ASP A 145 -19.83 -25.71 -15.66
C ASP A 145 -19.48 -24.28 -15.24
N LEU A 146 -18.21 -24.01 -14.90
CA LEU A 146 -17.80 -22.71 -14.41
C LEU A 146 -17.90 -21.63 -15.50
N LYS A 147 -18.64 -20.57 -15.22
CA LYS A 147 -18.82 -19.42 -16.13
C LYS A 147 -17.48 -18.72 -16.44
N ALA A 148 -17.33 -18.25 -17.67
CA ALA A 148 -16.11 -17.57 -18.11
C ALA A 148 -15.76 -16.36 -17.24
N SER A 149 -16.74 -15.57 -16.79
CA SER A 149 -16.51 -14.45 -15.86
C SER A 149 -15.91 -14.91 -14.53
N ARG A 150 -16.36 -16.05 -14.01
CA ARG A 150 -15.84 -16.60 -12.76
C ARG A 150 -14.45 -17.20 -12.94
N LYS A 151 -14.17 -17.89 -14.06
CA LYS A 151 -12.81 -18.36 -14.42
C LYS A 151 -11.83 -17.18 -14.47
N ARG A 152 -12.27 -16.07 -15.05
CA ARG A 152 -11.50 -14.81 -15.08
C ARG A 152 -11.21 -14.28 -13.69
N GLU A 153 -12.24 -14.17 -12.87
CA GLU A 153 -12.13 -13.67 -11.49
C GLU A 153 -11.14 -14.52 -10.67
N ILE A 154 -11.29 -15.84 -10.67
CA ILE A 154 -10.41 -16.77 -9.96
C ILE A 154 -8.96 -16.61 -10.44
N THR A 155 -8.75 -16.46 -11.75
CA THR A 155 -7.42 -16.28 -12.32
C THR A 155 -6.76 -14.98 -11.81
N LEU A 156 -7.49 -13.87 -11.76
CA LEU A 156 -7.02 -12.61 -11.22
C LEU A 156 -6.71 -12.71 -9.73
N LEU A 157 -7.60 -13.33 -8.95
CA LEU A 157 -7.42 -13.49 -7.51
C LEU A 157 -6.20 -14.36 -7.19
N GLY A 158 -6.09 -15.53 -7.82
CA GLY A 158 -4.98 -16.45 -7.57
C GLY A 158 -3.62 -15.83 -7.92
N ALA A 159 -3.47 -15.24 -9.10
CA ALA A 159 -2.26 -14.55 -9.48
C ALA A 159 -1.96 -13.35 -8.55
N GLY A 160 -2.99 -12.59 -8.17
CA GLY A 160 -2.85 -11.45 -7.27
C GLY A 160 -2.37 -11.84 -5.87
N PHE A 161 -2.95 -12.88 -5.27
CA PHE A 161 -2.55 -13.37 -3.96
C PHE A 161 -1.13 -13.94 -3.97
N VAL A 162 -0.76 -14.66 -5.03
CA VAL A 162 0.61 -15.15 -5.23
C VAL A 162 1.60 -13.97 -5.25
N TYR A 163 1.35 -12.94 -6.05
CA TYR A 163 2.26 -11.81 -6.16
C TYR A 163 2.35 -11.00 -4.87
N LEU A 164 1.20 -10.76 -4.21
CA LEU A 164 1.16 -10.06 -2.93
C LEU A 164 2.01 -10.75 -1.87
N TYR A 165 1.98 -12.10 -1.85
CA TYR A 165 2.73 -12.88 -0.87
C TYR A 165 4.19 -13.05 -1.27
N VAL A 166 4.47 -13.60 -2.45
CA VAL A 166 5.82 -14.02 -2.85
C VAL A 166 6.75 -12.85 -3.12
N ALA A 167 6.24 -11.75 -3.69
CA ALA A 167 6.99 -10.52 -3.89
C ALA A 167 6.85 -9.52 -2.70
N ALA A 168 6.14 -9.91 -1.65
CA ALA A 168 5.84 -9.05 -0.49
C ALA A 168 5.32 -7.66 -0.88
N LEU A 169 4.43 -7.57 -1.88
CA LEU A 169 3.91 -6.32 -2.37
C LEU A 169 3.02 -5.61 -1.33
N ARG A 170 2.97 -4.29 -1.37
CA ARG A 170 1.85 -3.55 -0.79
C ARG A 170 0.63 -3.69 -1.70
N GLY A 171 -0.57 -3.73 -1.13
CA GLY A 171 -1.78 -3.97 -1.93
C GLY A 171 -1.89 -3.09 -3.17
N ASN A 172 -1.58 -1.80 -3.05
CA ASN A 172 -1.64 -0.90 -4.20
C ASN A 172 -0.54 -1.16 -5.26
N GLU A 173 0.56 -1.80 -4.89
CA GLU A 173 1.65 -2.12 -5.81
C GLU A 173 1.26 -3.26 -6.76
N LEU A 174 0.31 -4.11 -6.38
CA LEU A 174 -0.26 -5.13 -7.26
C LEU A 174 -0.80 -4.54 -8.57
N PHE A 175 -1.48 -3.39 -8.48
CA PHE A 175 -2.10 -2.72 -9.63
C PHE A 175 -1.09 -1.98 -10.53
N LEU A 176 0.18 -1.95 -10.13
CA LEU A 176 1.29 -1.45 -10.95
C LEU A 176 1.91 -2.54 -11.83
N THR A 177 1.41 -3.78 -11.77
CA THR A 177 1.86 -4.85 -12.67
C THR A 177 1.52 -4.48 -14.10
N GLU A 178 2.56 -4.27 -14.93
CA GLU A 178 2.39 -3.82 -16.31
C GLU A 178 2.13 -5.03 -17.24
N ARG A 179 0.97 -5.01 -17.87
CA ARG A 179 0.42 -6.12 -18.63
C ARG A 179 1.26 -6.53 -19.82
N ARG A 180 1.58 -5.59 -20.72
CA ARG A 180 2.34 -5.88 -21.93
C ARG A 180 3.72 -6.44 -21.62
N GLU A 181 4.44 -5.87 -20.65
CA GLU A 181 5.75 -6.36 -20.26
C GLU A 181 5.68 -7.74 -19.60
N LEU A 182 4.65 -7.99 -18.78
CA LEU A 182 4.43 -9.30 -18.18
C LEU A 182 4.22 -10.36 -19.26
N CYS A 183 3.30 -10.11 -20.20
CA CYS A 183 3.00 -11.03 -21.31
C CYS A 183 4.23 -11.28 -22.18
N LYS A 184 4.94 -10.21 -22.57
CA LYS A 184 6.17 -10.31 -23.37
C LYS A 184 7.24 -11.18 -22.69
N ARG A 185 7.45 -10.98 -21.38
CA ARG A 185 8.49 -11.73 -20.63
C ARG A 185 8.14 -13.20 -20.48
N ILE A 186 6.88 -13.52 -20.25
CA ILE A 186 6.42 -14.91 -20.16
C ILE A 186 6.49 -15.59 -21.53
N SER A 187 6.08 -14.91 -22.60
CA SER A 187 6.12 -15.44 -23.97
C SER A 187 7.55 -15.69 -24.50
N GLN A 188 8.53 -14.99 -23.98
CA GLN A 188 9.94 -15.23 -24.32
C GLN A 188 10.46 -16.59 -23.82
N GLY A 189 9.87 -17.12 -22.74
CA GLY A 189 10.25 -18.43 -22.21
C GLY A 189 11.74 -18.57 -21.94
N GLU A 190 12.36 -19.60 -22.50
CA GLU A 190 13.81 -19.89 -22.37
C GLU A 190 14.70 -18.81 -22.96
N LYS A 191 14.20 -18.01 -23.90
CA LYS A 191 14.96 -16.91 -24.51
C LYS A 191 15.08 -15.69 -23.57
N HIS A 192 14.32 -15.66 -22.50
CA HIS A 192 14.41 -14.54 -21.56
C HIS A 192 15.68 -14.64 -20.72
N PRO A 193 16.47 -13.55 -20.55
CA PRO A 193 17.73 -13.57 -19.80
C PRO A 193 17.63 -14.04 -18.35
N LEU A 194 16.45 -13.93 -17.75
CA LEU A 194 16.18 -14.34 -16.37
C LEU A 194 15.52 -15.74 -16.27
N HIS A 195 15.44 -16.48 -17.38
CA HIS A 195 15.00 -17.87 -17.31
C HIS A 195 15.93 -18.70 -16.39
N PRO A 196 15.44 -19.61 -15.55
CA PRO A 196 14.06 -20.13 -15.51
C PRO A 196 13.07 -19.35 -14.60
N HIS A 197 13.47 -18.22 -14.05
CA HIS A 197 12.66 -17.48 -13.08
C HIS A 197 11.40 -16.84 -13.70
N THR A 198 10.39 -16.67 -12.86
CA THR A 198 9.20 -15.88 -13.19
C THR A 198 9.48 -14.39 -12.97
N VAL A 199 9.22 -13.56 -13.96
CA VAL A 199 9.54 -12.14 -13.91
C VAL A 199 8.27 -11.33 -13.77
N LEU A 200 8.19 -10.52 -12.69
CA LEU A 200 7.07 -9.64 -12.41
C LEU A 200 7.49 -8.16 -12.62
N PRO A 201 7.04 -7.52 -13.70
CA PRO A 201 7.32 -6.11 -13.96
C PRO A 201 6.28 -5.22 -13.28
N LEU A 202 6.73 -4.22 -12.53
CA LEU A 202 5.89 -3.17 -11.95
C LEU A 202 6.30 -1.82 -12.52
N LYS A 203 5.33 -1.01 -12.94
CA LYS A 203 5.55 0.34 -13.46
C LYS A 203 4.61 1.34 -12.83
N GLY A 204 5.16 2.41 -12.25
CA GLY A 204 4.35 3.50 -11.68
C GLY A 204 5.01 4.22 -10.51
N LEU A 205 4.17 4.88 -9.73
CA LEU A 205 4.56 5.62 -8.54
C LEU A 205 4.54 4.74 -7.30
N PHE A 206 5.69 4.60 -6.65
CA PHE A 206 5.81 3.84 -5.41
C PHE A 206 5.83 4.79 -4.21
N LYS A 207 5.32 4.32 -3.08
CA LYS A 207 5.26 5.12 -1.85
C LYS A 207 6.64 5.63 -1.41
N GLY A 208 6.79 6.94 -1.34
CA GLY A 208 8.02 7.60 -0.89
C GLY A 208 9.04 7.84 -2.00
N GLU A 209 8.65 7.69 -3.26
CA GLU A 209 9.46 8.03 -4.43
C GLU A 209 8.90 9.26 -5.16
N SER A 210 9.79 10.03 -5.76
CA SER A 210 9.46 11.32 -6.40
C SER A 210 9.19 11.22 -7.91
N GLY A 211 9.03 10.01 -8.46
CA GLY A 211 8.79 9.81 -9.89
C GLY A 211 8.39 8.38 -10.21
N GLU A 212 7.94 8.17 -11.45
CA GLU A 212 7.63 6.83 -11.94
C GLU A 212 8.88 5.97 -11.98
N ARG A 213 8.75 4.72 -11.58
CA ARG A 213 9.80 3.70 -11.60
C ARG A 213 9.34 2.46 -12.34
N ASN A 214 10.28 1.81 -12.98
CA ASN A 214 10.15 0.45 -13.49
C ASN A 214 10.91 -0.47 -12.53
N ILE A 215 10.20 -1.36 -11.86
CA ILE A 215 10.77 -2.33 -10.94
C ILE A 215 10.50 -3.72 -11.51
N ILE A 216 11.50 -4.58 -11.44
CA ILE A 216 11.41 -5.96 -11.87
C ILE A 216 11.66 -6.84 -10.67
N PHE A 217 10.72 -7.74 -10.38
CA PHE A 217 10.94 -8.82 -9.42
C PHE A 217 11.29 -10.10 -10.17
N CYS A 218 12.31 -10.77 -9.68
CA CYS A 218 12.73 -12.09 -10.17
C CYS A 218 12.28 -13.13 -9.13
N LEU A 219 11.26 -13.91 -9.48
CA LEU A 219 10.61 -14.84 -8.57
C LEU A 219 10.92 -16.29 -8.94
N THR A 220 10.98 -17.17 -7.94
CA THR A 220 11.04 -18.61 -8.19
C THR A 220 9.77 -19.11 -8.88
N ASN A 221 9.85 -20.21 -9.60
CA ASN A 221 8.67 -20.81 -10.26
C ASN A 221 7.73 -21.49 -9.27
N LYS A 222 8.31 -22.03 -8.17
CA LYS A 222 7.57 -22.63 -7.05
C LYS A 222 8.32 -22.34 -5.77
N THR A 223 7.61 -21.95 -4.71
CA THR A 223 8.19 -21.67 -3.42
C THR A 223 8.46 -22.98 -2.62
N GLN A 224 9.20 -22.89 -1.53
CA GLN A 224 9.39 -24.03 -0.63
C GLN A 224 8.09 -24.49 0.05
N SER A 225 7.17 -23.57 0.30
CA SER A 225 5.84 -23.89 0.82
C SER A 225 4.89 -24.49 -0.23
N GLY A 226 5.31 -24.60 -1.49
CA GLY A 226 4.51 -25.21 -2.55
C GLY A 226 3.74 -24.23 -3.44
N ILE A 227 3.78 -22.92 -3.19
CA ILE A 227 3.04 -21.93 -3.98
C ILE A 227 3.53 -21.95 -5.44
N PRO A 228 2.63 -22.24 -6.42
CA PRO A 228 3.03 -22.43 -7.83
C PRO A 228 2.99 -21.09 -8.59
N VAL A 229 4.04 -20.27 -8.38
CA VAL A 229 4.13 -18.90 -8.93
C VAL A 229 4.01 -18.87 -10.45
N ARG A 230 4.77 -19.73 -11.14
CA ARG A 230 4.78 -19.81 -12.60
C ARG A 230 3.40 -20.16 -13.16
N LYS A 231 2.74 -21.16 -12.58
CA LYS A 231 1.41 -21.63 -13.01
C LYS A 231 0.37 -20.51 -12.99
N TRP A 232 0.28 -19.77 -11.89
CA TRP A 232 -0.66 -18.66 -11.77
C TRP A 232 -0.31 -17.48 -12.66
N THR A 233 0.98 -17.23 -12.88
CA THR A 233 1.44 -16.20 -13.82
C THR A 233 1.05 -16.57 -15.26
N GLU A 234 1.26 -17.80 -15.69
CA GLU A 234 0.89 -18.28 -17.02
C GLU A 234 -0.61 -18.22 -17.26
N ARG A 235 -1.42 -18.58 -16.26
CA ARG A 235 -2.88 -18.40 -16.32
C ARG A 235 -3.29 -16.95 -16.55
N LEU A 236 -2.68 -16.02 -15.79
CA LEU A 236 -2.95 -14.60 -15.96
C LEU A 236 -2.56 -14.13 -17.36
N VAL A 237 -1.41 -14.53 -17.87
CA VAL A 237 -0.97 -14.19 -19.24
C VAL A 237 -1.89 -14.79 -20.28
N ASN A 238 -2.28 -16.05 -20.14
CA ASN A 238 -3.23 -16.70 -21.04
C ASN A 238 -4.58 -16.00 -21.07
N LEU A 239 -5.06 -15.56 -19.92
CA LEU A 239 -6.28 -14.74 -19.83
C LEU A 239 -6.11 -13.43 -20.63
N MET A 240 -4.98 -12.72 -20.48
CA MET A 240 -4.72 -11.50 -21.24
C MET A 240 -4.67 -11.74 -22.76
N ILE A 241 -4.09 -12.86 -23.18
CA ILE A 241 -4.06 -13.28 -24.59
C ILE A 241 -5.47 -13.57 -25.10
N GLN A 242 -6.27 -14.32 -24.36
CA GLN A 242 -7.65 -14.64 -24.71
C GLN A 242 -8.52 -13.37 -24.85
N GLU A 243 -8.29 -12.39 -23.97
CA GLU A 243 -8.97 -11.09 -24.02
C GLU A 243 -8.36 -10.11 -25.05
N LYS A 244 -7.34 -10.52 -25.79
CA LYS A 244 -6.60 -9.69 -26.77
C LYS A 244 -6.02 -8.41 -26.13
N LYS A 245 -5.58 -8.51 -24.89
CA LYS A 245 -5.03 -7.40 -24.11
C LYS A 245 -3.50 -7.49 -23.91
N ASP A 246 -2.87 -8.59 -24.34
CA ASP A 246 -1.46 -8.91 -24.13
C ASP A 246 -0.49 -7.87 -24.70
N SER A 247 -0.85 -7.24 -25.82
CA SER A 247 -0.06 -6.21 -26.49
C SER A 247 -0.35 -4.79 -26.01
N SER A 248 -1.41 -4.57 -25.25
CA SER A 248 -1.82 -3.24 -24.79
C SER A 248 -1.13 -2.82 -23.50
N VAL A 249 -0.77 -1.53 -23.39
CA VAL A 249 -0.23 -0.92 -22.18
C VAL A 249 -1.33 -0.81 -21.12
N GLY A 250 -0.99 -1.06 -19.86
CA GLY A 250 -1.91 -0.88 -18.74
C GLY A 250 -1.74 -1.94 -17.65
N PRO A 251 -2.55 -1.86 -16.59
CA PRO A 251 -2.47 -2.80 -15.48
C PRO A 251 -2.88 -4.22 -15.89
N ALA A 252 -2.16 -5.23 -15.41
CA ALA A 252 -2.54 -6.63 -15.60
C ALA A 252 -3.78 -7.00 -14.79
N PHE A 253 -3.94 -6.40 -13.62
CA PHE A 253 -5.13 -6.57 -12.76
C PHE A 253 -6.17 -5.49 -13.09
N CYS A 254 -6.96 -5.76 -14.11
CA CYS A 254 -7.96 -4.83 -14.63
C CYS A 254 -9.33 -5.50 -14.79
N ASP A 255 -10.37 -4.70 -14.91
CA ASP A 255 -11.70 -5.15 -15.31
C ASP A 255 -11.77 -5.49 -16.82
N GLU A 256 -12.95 -5.86 -17.30
CA GLU A 256 -13.18 -6.19 -18.71
C GLU A 256 -12.92 -4.98 -19.63
N SER A 257 -13.14 -3.78 -19.13
CA SER A 257 -12.88 -2.51 -19.85
C SER A 257 -11.41 -2.09 -19.83
N GLY A 258 -10.55 -2.80 -19.07
CA GLY A 258 -9.12 -2.52 -18.96
C GLY A 258 -8.75 -1.51 -17.88
N PHE A 259 -9.70 -1.04 -17.05
CA PHE A 259 -9.42 -0.19 -15.89
C PHE A 259 -8.87 -1.01 -14.72
N ALA A 260 -7.93 -0.43 -13.99
CA ALA A 260 -7.34 -1.09 -12.83
C ALA A 260 -8.41 -1.47 -11.79
N LEU A 261 -8.35 -2.71 -11.32
CA LEU A 261 -9.10 -3.14 -10.15
C LEU A 261 -8.62 -2.38 -8.90
N ASN A 262 -9.40 -2.41 -7.85
CA ASN A 262 -9.07 -1.77 -6.60
C ASN A 262 -8.85 -2.78 -5.46
N SER A 263 -8.29 -2.31 -4.35
CA SER A 263 -8.02 -3.17 -3.20
C SER A 263 -9.28 -3.77 -2.59
N SER A 264 -10.42 -3.06 -2.64
CA SER A 264 -11.67 -3.54 -2.04
C SER A 264 -12.18 -4.80 -2.72
N TYR A 265 -11.97 -4.93 -4.04
CA TYR A 265 -12.31 -6.14 -4.79
C TYR A 265 -11.56 -7.37 -4.24
N PHE A 266 -10.26 -7.24 -4.04
CA PHE A 266 -9.44 -8.32 -3.48
C PHE A 266 -9.74 -8.57 -1.99
N ASP A 267 -9.96 -7.51 -1.21
CA ASP A 267 -10.27 -7.62 0.22
C ASP A 267 -11.58 -8.38 0.45
N GLU A 268 -12.61 -8.14 -0.34
CA GLU A 268 -13.90 -8.84 -0.25
C GLU A 268 -13.73 -10.35 -0.45
N HIS A 269 -13.03 -10.76 -1.51
CA HIS A 269 -12.77 -12.17 -1.80
C HIS A 269 -11.85 -12.80 -0.76
N LEU A 270 -10.82 -12.09 -0.31
CA LEU A 270 -9.94 -12.54 0.76
C LEU A 270 -10.72 -12.82 2.05
N HIS A 271 -11.59 -11.89 2.44
CA HIS A 271 -12.40 -12.06 3.65
C HIS A 271 -13.33 -13.26 3.57
N ARG A 272 -13.96 -13.48 2.42
CA ARG A 272 -14.80 -14.66 2.18
C ARG A 272 -14.00 -15.96 2.35
N MET A 273 -12.84 -16.07 1.70
CA MET A 273 -12.00 -17.27 1.77
C MET A 273 -11.44 -17.49 3.18
N LEU A 274 -10.98 -16.44 3.84
CA LEU A 274 -10.50 -16.53 5.22
C LEU A 274 -11.62 -16.94 6.19
N GLY A 275 -12.87 -16.50 5.97
CA GLY A 275 -14.03 -16.96 6.75
C GLY A 275 -14.26 -18.46 6.61
N ILE A 276 -14.13 -19.01 5.40
CA ILE A 276 -14.23 -20.45 5.16
C ILE A 276 -13.08 -21.18 5.85
N ILE A 277 -11.84 -20.68 5.71
CA ILE A 277 -10.65 -21.28 6.35
C ILE A 277 -10.79 -21.21 7.87
N GLN A 278 -11.22 -20.10 8.44
CA GLN A 278 -11.45 -19.94 9.88
C GLN A 278 -12.42 -20.99 10.44
N THR A 279 -13.45 -21.34 9.67
CA THR A 279 -14.42 -22.36 10.05
C THR A 279 -13.86 -23.77 9.93
N LYS A 280 -13.08 -24.05 8.87
CA LYS A 280 -12.55 -25.39 8.59
C LYS A 280 -11.23 -25.70 9.34
N PHE A 281 -10.41 -24.68 9.55
CA PHE A 281 -9.05 -24.76 10.09
C PHE A 281 -8.84 -23.67 11.15
N PRO A 282 -9.53 -23.77 12.31
CA PRO A 282 -9.47 -22.75 13.36
C PRO A 282 -8.08 -22.56 13.97
N GLU A 283 -7.17 -23.52 13.81
CA GLU A 283 -5.77 -23.43 14.24
C GLU A 283 -4.95 -22.48 13.35
N LEU A 284 -5.35 -22.24 12.10
CA LEU A 284 -4.65 -21.34 11.17
C LEU A 284 -5.17 -19.91 11.23
N VAL A 285 -6.48 -19.76 11.46
CA VAL A 285 -7.13 -18.46 11.62
C VAL A 285 -8.03 -18.52 12.86
N ASP A 286 -7.56 -17.91 13.94
CA ASP A 286 -8.24 -17.92 15.24
C ASP A 286 -9.73 -17.46 15.09
N PRO A 287 -10.70 -18.28 15.56
CA PRO A 287 -12.12 -17.94 15.52
C PRO A 287 -12.50 -16.65 16.23
N GLY A 288 -11.71 -16.23 17.23
CA GLY A 288 -11.91 -14.95 17.94
C GLY A 288 -11.51 -13.71 17.13
N VAL A 289 -10.88 -13.90 15.95
CA VAL A 289 -10.44 -12.79 15.11
C VAL A 289 -11.52 -12.40 14.11
N GLN A 290 -11.90 -11.13 14.10
CA GLN A 290 -12.76 -10.60 13.05
C GLN A 290 -11.95 -10.42 11.74
N VAL A 291 -12.15 -11.34 10.80
CA VAL A 291 -11.43 -11.42 9.53
C VAL A 291 -11.49 -10.09 8.76
N THR A 292 -12.67 -9.48 8.68
CA THR A 292 -12.90 -8.21 7.96
C THR A 292 -12.21 -6.99 8.58
N GLU A 293 -11.77 -7.09 9.83
CA GLU A 293 -11.07 -5.99 10.52
C GLU A 293 -9.56 -6.17 10.59
N ARG A 294 -9.09 -7.41 10.49
CA ARG A 294 -7.70 -7.75 10.78
C ARG A 294 -6.87 -8.13 9.56
N PHE A 295 -7.52 -8.51 8.45
CA PHE A 295 -6.84 -8.92 7.23
C PHE A 295 -7.22 -8.04 6.04
N TYR A 296 -6.22 -7.50 5.38
CA TYR A 296 -6.35 -6.69 4.18
C TYR A 296 -5.16 -6.93 3.25
N ILE A 297 -5.38 -6.93 1.94
CA ILE A 297 -4.30 -7.10 0.96
C ILE A 297 -3.20 -6.04 1.10
N TYR A 298 -3.55 -4.88 1.66
CA TYR A 298 -2.63 -3.77 1.81
C TYR A 298 -1.40 -4.10 2.67
N ARG A 299 -1.55 -4.98 3.69
CA ARG A 299 -0.46 -5.30 4.62
C ARG A 299 -0.34 -6.77 5.00
N SER A 300 -1.43 -7.55 4.97
CA SER A 300 -1.46 -8.88 5.58
C SER A 300 -0.55 -9.88 4.87
N PHE A 301 -0.57 -9.90 3.54
CA PHE A 301 0.33 -10.73 2.76
C PHE A 301 1.80 -10.38 3.00
N ARG A 302 2.14 -9.08 2.90
CA ARG A 302 3.52 -8.61 3.13
C ARG A 302 4.01 -8.90 4.56
N ARG A 303 3.13 -8.83 5.56
CA ARG A 303 3.48 -9.19 6.94
C ARG A 303 3.74 -10.68 7.08
N GLY A 304 2.85 -11.51 6.55
CA GLY A 304 3.02 -12.96 6.58
C GLY A 304 4.29 -13.40 5.86
N SER A 305 4.51 -12.89 4.65
CA SER A 305 5.73 -13.13 3.87
C SER A 305 7.00 -12.75 4.63
N ASN A 306 7.05 -11.56 5.24
CA ASN A 306 8.21 -11.15 6.03
C ASN A 306 8.39 -11.97 7.33
N THR A 307 7.31 -12.43 7.94
CA THR A 307 7.38 -13.34 9.08
C THR A 307 7.99 -14.68 8.63
N ARG A 308 7.48 -15.23 7.53
CA ARG A 308 8.00 -16.46 6.94
C ARG A 308 9.47 -16.35 6.57
N ALA A 309 9.88 -15.25 5.94
CA ALA A 309 11.29 -15.02 5.60
C ALA A 309 12.20 -15.07 6.84
N ARG A 310 11.76 -14.50 7.97
CA ARG A 310 12.49 -14.55 9.23
C ARG A 310 12.54 -15.96 9.82
N GLU A 311 11.45 -16.71 9.79
CA GLU A 311 11.39 -18.11 10.22
C GLU A 311 12.36 -18.98 9.42
N MET A 312 12.42 -18.73 8.11
CA MET A 312 13.33 -19.39 7.19
C MET A 312 14.78 -18.87 7.27
N LYS A 313 15.05 -17.92 8.19
CA LYS A 313 16.37 -17.31 8.41
C LYS A 313 16.96 -16.65 7.15
N VAL A 314 16.10 -16.11 6.28
CA VAL A 314 16.54 -15.28 5.16
C VAL A 314 17.26 -14.06 5.72
N ASP A 315 18.39 -13.69 5.12
CA ASP A 315 19.20 -12.56 5.56
C ASP A 315 18.36 -11.28 5.63
N SER A 316 18.54 -10.52 6.70
CA SER A 316 17.77 -9.28 6.91
C SER A 316 18.00 -8.23 5.80
N GLU A 317 19.21 -8.21 5.20
CA GLU A 317 19.48 -7.31 4.08
C GLU A 317 18.69 -7.72 2.82
N VAL A 318 18.56 -9.02 2.58
CA VAL A 318 17.73 -9.57 1.50
C VAL A 318 16.26 -9.21 1.72
N VAL A 319 15.76 -9.31 2.95
CA VAL A 319 14.40 -8.90 3.31
C VAL A 319 14.20 -7.40 3.08
N ASP A 320 15.15 -6.58 3.51
CA ASP A 320 15.09 -5.13 3.35
C ASP A 320 15.12 -4.70 1.89
N LEU A 321 15.97 -5.33 1.07
CA LEU A 321 16.06 -5.10 -0.36
C LEU A 321 14.75 -5.47 -1.07
N ASN A 322 14.22 -6.66 -0.80
CA ASN A 322 12.96 -7.10 -1.40
C ASN A 322 11.79 -6.17 -1.03
N ASN A 323 11.77 -5.72 0.22
CA ASN A 323 10.77 -4.79 0.72
C ASN A 323 11.02 -3.33 0.31
N ARG A 324 12.17 -3.03 -0.28
CA ARG A 324 12.58 -1.66 -0.61
C ARG A 324 12.55 -0.74 0.61
N TRP A 325 12.96 -1.27 1.77
CA TRP A 325 13.11 -0.46 2.97
C TRP A 325 14.42 0.31 2.88
N ARG A 326 14.32 1.63 2.91
CA ARG A 326 15.52 2.48 3.01
C ARG A 326 16.17 2.22 4.36
N LYS A 327 17.46 1.87 4.37
CA LYS A 327 18.26 1.96 5.59
C LYS A 327 18.19 3.43 6.03
N VAL A 328 17.69 3.68 7.24
CA VAL A 328 17.78 5.00 7.86
C VAL A 328 19.26 5.23 8.12
N GLN A 329 19.95 5.91 7.21
CA GLN A 329 21.29 6.39 7.48
C GLN A 329 21.18 7.38 8.64
N MET A 330 21.79 7.01 9.77
CA MET A 330 21.95 7.92 10.88
C MET A 330 22.62 9.21 10.36
N LYS A 331 22.12 10.35 10.83
CA LYS A 331 22.53 11.70 10.47
C LYS A 331 24.05 11.87 10.52
N SER A 332 24.72 11.67 9.43
CA SER A 332 25.99 12.31 9.11
C SER A 332 25.88 12.82 7.67
N GLY A 333 25.96 14.14 7.55
CA GLY A 333 25.56 14.89 6.36
C GLY A 333 26.40 14.67 5.12
N GLY A 334 26.19 13.56 4.43
CA GLY A 334 26.75 13.30 3.12
C GLY A 334 25.73 12.57 2.25
N LYS A 335 25.39 13.14 1.09
CA LYS A 335 24.64 12.40 0.05
C LYS A 335 25.46 11.19 -0.40
N PRO A 336 24.92 9.96 -0.39
CA PRO A 336 25.66 8.82 -0.91
C PRO A 336 25.91 9.04 -2.41
N LYS A 337 27.16 9.14 -2.83
CA LYS A 337 27.54 9.05 -4.23
C LYS A 337 27.39 7.59 -4.65
N VAL A 338 26.25 7.24 -5.22
CA VAL A 338 26.08 5.94 -5.88
C VAL A 338 26.83 5.99 -7.21
N THR A 339 27.91 5.24 -7.34
CA THR A 339 28.61 5.08 -8.62
C THR A 339 27.80 4.18 -9.55
N MET A 340 27.89 4.39 -10.87
CA MET A 340 27.19 3.53 -11.86
C MET A 340 27.59 2.05 -11.71
N ALA A 341 28.84 1.76 -11.34
CA ALA A 341 29.28 0.40 -11.06
C ALA A 341 28.57 -0.23 -9.84
N ALA A 342 28.32 0.56 -8.79
CA ALA A 342 27.52 0.12 -7.63
C ALA A 342 26.06 -0.13 -8.02
N LEU A 343 25.51 0.67 -8.94
CA LEU A 343 24.14 0.47 -9.44
C LEU A 343 23.99 -0.85 -10.24
N TYR A 344 24.98 -1.22 -11.03
CA TYR A 344 24.98 -2.48 -11.79
C TYR A 344 25.24 -3.70 -10.90
N LEU A 345 26.13 -3.60 -9.92
CA LEU A 345 26.31 -4.63 -8.88
C LEU A 345 25.05 -4.80 -8.03
N GLU A 346 24.39 -3.70 -7.67
CA GLU A 346 23.10 -3.72 -6.96
C GLU A 346 22.01 -4.45 -7.77
N LEU A 347 21.91 -4.26 -9.08
CA LEU A 347 20.88 -4.93 -9.89
C LEU A 347 21.02 -6.45 -9.86
N THR A 348 22.22 -6.97 -10.03
CA THR A 348 22.46 -8.43 -10.01
C THR A 348 22.24 -8.99 -8.60
N GLN A 349 22.69 -8.29 -7.56
CA GLN A 349 22.45 -8.66 -6.16
C GLN A 349 20.96 -8.58 -5.81
N VAL A 350 20.25 -7.54 -6.25
CA VAL A 350 18.80 -7.39 -6.03
C VAL A 350 18.03 -8.54 -6.67
N LEU A 351 18.35 -8.92 -7.91
CA LEU A 351 17.68 -10.03 -8.59
C LEU A 351 17.96 -11.38 -7.89
N GLY A 352 19.21 -11.63 -7.49
CA GLY A 352 19.59 -12.80 -6.72
C GLY A 352 18.87 -12.85 -5.35
N SER A 353 18.86 -11.74 -4.65
CA SER A 353 18.18 -11.60 -3.35
C SER A 353 16.66 -11.78 -3.45
N GLN A 354 16.04 -11.28 -4.52
CA GLN A 354 14.61 -11.47 -4.76
C GLN A 354 14.27 -12.94 -5.04
N THR A 355 15.13 -13.63 -5.77
CA THR A 355 14.96 -15.06 -6.04
C THR A 355 15.10 -15.88 -4.75
N GLU A 356 16.11 -15.59 -3.93
CA GLU A 356 16.31 -16.22 -2.63
C GLU A 356 15.11 -15.98 -1.70
N TYR A 357 14.66 -14.72 -1.59
CA TYR A 357 13.48 -14.35 -0.83
C TYR A 357 12.25 -15.14 -1.29
N SER A 358 11.97 -15.12 -2.59
CA SER A 358 10.79 -15.77 -3.15
C SER A 358 10.83 -17.30 -3.02
N LYS A 359 12.03 -17.90 -3.02
CA LYS A 359 12.21 -19.33 -2.82
C LYS A 359 11.83 -19.75 -1.41
N ALA A 360 12.20 -18.95 -0.40
CA ALA A 360 11.91 -19.23 1.01
C ALA A 360 10.40 -19.15 1.36
N MET A 361 9.62 -18.47 0.52
CA MET A 361 8.17 -18.42 0.66
C MET A 361 7.51 -19.73 0.26
#